data_ae12d306a063f15b39399287641f278f
#
_entry.id   ae12d306a063f15b39399287641f278f
#
_cell.length_a   1.000
_cell.length_b   1.000
_cell.length_c   1.000
_cell.angle_alpha   90.00
_cell.angle_beta   90.00
_cell.angle_gamma   90.00
#
_symmetry.space_group_name_H-M   'P 1'
#
loop_
_entity.id
_entity.type
_entity.pdbx_description
1 polymer ?
#
loop_
_entity_poly.entity_id
_entity_poly.type
_entity_poly.pdbx_seq_one_letter_code
_entity_poly.pdbx_strand_id
1 'polypeptide(L)'
;VVISAVEHPAVIAAAHQLKALGWSVSEWPVDGRGVVRLDQLEHLLSPPTRLVSLIAAQGEVGALQPVVEIAKACRERGIVIHSDATQLVPQGCFPFERLGVDLLTLSAHKFRGPRGVGLLIRAPGVPLSPLQGGGGQEHGLRSGTEPVALVSGMAEALMALPCFDPVIQPVPPGCSTPIRRQRDQLLERLLELPQLQLCGPALDQRLPHHIALLVTTVDGHPLPGREL
;
A
#
# COMPACT_ATOMS: atom_id res chain seq x y z
N VAL A 1 9.16 7.72 14.42
CA VAL A 1 8.50 6.94 13.38
C VAL A 1 7.66 7.87 12.53
N VAL A 2 7.68 7.66 11.22
CA VAL A 2 6.81 8.40 10.27
C VAL A 2 5.90 7.39 9.59
N ILE A 3 4.60 7.68 9.51
CA ILE A 3 3.62 6.88 8.77
C ILE A 3 2.91 7.77 7.75
N SER A 4 2.40 7.24 6.64
CA SER A 4 1.58 8.06 5.76
C SER A 4 0.21 8.36 6.39
N ALA A 5 -0.37 9.50 6.07
CA ALA A 5 -1.73 9.89 6.54
C ALA A 5 -2.85 9.01 5.94
N VAL A 6 -2.52 8.15 4.98
CA VAL A 6 -3.47 7.29 4.26
C VAL A 6 -3.20 5.79 4.47
N GLU A 7 -2.53 5.45 5.57
CA GLU A 7 -2.27 4.06 5.94
C GLU A 7 -3.54 3.27 6.24
N HIS A 8 -3.44 1.95 6.09
CA HIS A 8 -4.48 1.06 6.57
C HIS A 8 -4.61 1.15 8.11
N PRO A 9 -5.83 1.04 8.70
CA PRO A 9 -6.04 1.10 10.15
C PRO A 9 -5.13 0.19 10.98
N ALA A 10 -4.69 -0.96 10.43
CA ALA A 10 -3.75 -1.85 11.12
C ALA A 10 -2.39 -1.19 11.37
N VAL A 11 -1.88 -0.41 10.43
CA VAL A 11 -0.61 0.33 10.57
C VAL A 11 -0.79 1.51 11.53
N ILE A 12 -1.90 2.24 11.41
CA ILE A 12 -2.24 3.35 12.31
C ILE A 12 -2.33 2.86 13.76
N ALA A 13 -3.00 1.72 13.99
CA ALA A 13 -3.10 1.13 15.32
C ALA A 13 -1.74 0.73 15.90
N ALA A 14 -0.86 0.13 15.08
CA ALA A 14 0.51 -0.20 15.49
C ALA A 14 1.32 1.06 15.84
N ALA A 15 1.18 2.13 15.06
CA ALA A 15 1.83 3.42 15.35
C ALA A 15 1.32 4.04 16.65
N HIS A 16 0.01 3.94 16.94
CA HIS A 16 -0.55 4.39 18.21
C HIS A 16 0.00 3.58 19.40
N GLN A 17 0.22 2.27 19.26
CA GLN A 17 0.87 1.46 20.28
C GLN A 17 2.31 1.92 20.54
N LEU A 18 3.08 2.20 19.50
CA LEU A 18 4.43 2.77 19.63
C LEU A 18 4.40 4.12 20.35
N LYS A 19 3.43 4.98 20.02
CA LYS A 19 3.25 6.27 20.70
C LYS A 19 2.98 6.08 22.20
N ALA A 20 2.16 5.09 22.57
CA ALA A 20 1.90 4.76 23.98
C ALA A 20 3.15 4.23 24.70
N LEU A 21 4.13 3.67 23.98
CA LEU A 21 5.43 3.25 24.48
C LEU A 21 6.49 4.37 24.50
N GLY A 22 6.10 5.61 24.23
CA GLY A 22 6.96 6.79 24.29
C GLY A 22 7.68 7.14 22.97
N TRP A 23 7.36 6.49 21.86
CA TRP A 23 7.89 6.87 20.55
C TRP A 23 7.20 8.10 20.00
N SER A 24 7.95 8.98 19.35
CA SER A 24 7.38 10.05 18.54
C SER A 24 6.87 9.47 17.22
N VAL A 25 5.61 9.77 16.90
CA VAL A 25 4.98 9.38 15.65
C VAL A 25 4.52 10.63 14.91
N SER A 26 4.98 10.80 13.68
CA SER A 26 4.58 11.87 12.76
C SER A 26 3.83 11.31 11.58
N GLU A 27 2.86 12.05 11.07
CA GLU A 27 2.14 11.70 9.85
C GLU A 27 2.74 12.40 8.65
N TRP A 28 2.96 11.66 7.56
CA TRP A 28 3.35 12.20 6.27
C TRP A 28 2.08 12.69 5.56
N PRO A 29 1.92 13.99 5.34
CA PRO A 29 0.71 14.53 4.74
C PRO A 29 0.60 14.13 3.27
N VAL A 30 -0.63 14.06 2.78
CA VAL A 30 -0.96 13.82 1.37
C VAL A 30 -1.49 15.07 0.70
N ASP A 31 -1.46 15.10 -0.63
CA ASP A 31 -2.14 16.11 -1.44
C ASP A 31 -3.63 15.77 -1.62
N GLY A 32 -4.37 16.62 -2.34
CA GLY A 32 -5.81 16.42 -2.63
C GLY A 32 -6.12 15.19 -3.49
N ARG A 33 -5.09 14.48 -3.98
CA ARG A 33 -5.22 13.24 -4.75
C ARG A 33 -4.92 12.00 -3.90
N GLY A 34 -4.56 12.19 -2.62
CA GLY A 34 -4.21 11.10 -1.72
C GLY A 34 -2.77 10.58 -1.90
N VAL A 35 -1.89 11.35 -2.53
CA VAL A 35 -0.47 11.03 -2.71
C VAL A 35 0.37 11.79 -1.68
N VAL A 36 1.34 11.14 -1.06
CA VAL A 36 2.21 11.77 -0.06
C VAL A 36 3.00 12.93 -0.67
N ARG A 37 3.11 14.01 0.09
CA ARG A 37 3.78 15.25 -0.32
C ARG A 37 5.29 15.09 -0.23
N LEU A 38 5.96 15.02 -1.38
CA LEU A 38 7.42 14.89 -1.46
C LEU A 38 8.17 16.15 -1.00
N ASP A 39 7.53 17.31 -1.01
CA ASP A 39 8.10 18.54 -0.44
C ASP A 39 8.33 18.47 1.09
N GLN A 40 7.73 17.49 1.76
CA GLN A 40 7.95 17.23 3.20
C GLN A 40 9.08 16.22 3.48
N LEU A 41 9.69 15.65 2.44
CA LEU A 41 10.68 14.58 2.55
C LEU A 41 11.85 14.96 3.46
N GLU A 42 12.51 16.10 3.23
CA GLU A 42 13.66 16.53 4.01
C GLU A 42 13.32 16.73 5.49
N HIS A 43 12.16 17.31 5.77
CA HIS A 43 11.69 17.54 7.13
C HIS A 43 11.40 16.22 7.87
N LEU A 44 10.64 15.32 7.24
CA LEU A 44 10.18 14.07 7.87
C LEU A 44 11.29 13.03 8.00
N LEU A 45 12.26 13.02 7.09
CA LEU A 45 13.40 12.10 7.14
C LEU A 45 14.60 12.65 7.94
N SER A 46 14.46 13.83 8.55
CA SER A 46 15.48 14.38 9.45
C SER A 46 15.58 13.57 10.75
N PRO A 47 16.75 13.58 11.44
CA PRO A 47 16.87 12.98 12.77
C PRO A 47 15.85 13.55 13.77
N PRO A 48 15.26 12.74 14.65
CA PRO A 48 15.66 11.36 15.00
C PRO A 48 14.83 10.25 14.29
N THR A 49 14.33 10.49 13.07
CA THR A 49 13.53 9.47 12.35
C THR A 49 14.32 8.18 12.15
N ARG A 50 13.72 7.02 12.51
CA ARG A 50 14.33 5.68 12.42
C ARG A 50 13.55 4.70 11.58
N LEU A 51 12.25 4.94 11.40
CA LEU A 51 11.34 4.06 10.67
C LEU A 51 10.34 4.91 9.91
N VAL A 52 10.15 4.58 8.65
CA VAL A 52 9.05 5.05 7.80
C VAL A 52 8.15 3.88 7.48
N SER A 53 6.83 4.06 7.58
CA SER A 53 5.85 3.13 7.01
C SER A 53 5.02 3.87 5.96
N LEU A 54 5.01 3.32 4.75
CA LEU A 54 4.33 3.93 3.61
C LEU A 54 3.52 2.89 2.87
N ILE A 55 2.20 3.06 2.82
CA ILE A 55 1.35 2.20 1.99
C ILE A 55 1.77 2.33 0.51
N ALA A 56 1.90 1.20 -0.20
CA ALA A 56 2.30 1.25 -1.61
C ALA A 56 1.17 1.70 -2.54
N ALA A 57 -0.05 1.31 -2.20
CA ALA A 57 -1.26 1.68 -2.94
C ALA A 57 -2.42 1.83 -1.97
N GLN A 58 -3.08 2.97 -2.02
CA GLN A 58 -4.21 3.26 -1.15
C GLN A 58 -5.50 2.67 -1.74
N GLY A 59 -6.26 1.94 -0.91
CA GLY A 59 -7.38 1.12 -1.39
C GLY A 59 -8.71 1.85 -1.63
N GLU A 60 -8.89 3.07 -1.10
CA GLU A 60 -10.17 3.80 -1.19
C GLU A 60 -10.25 4.70 -2.43
N VAL A 61 -9.15 5.38 -2.76
CA VAL A 61 -9.07 6.25 -3.94
C VAL A 61 -8.12 5.72 -5.01
N GLY A 62 -7.48 4.58 -4.75
CA GLY A 62 -6.61 3.89 -5.68
C GLY A 62 -5.23 4.52 -5.87
N ALA A 63 -4.85 5.52 -5.07
CA ALA A 63 -3.60 6.26 -5.23
C ALA A 63 -2.37 5.38 -5.05
N LEU A 64 -1.48 5.40 -6.05
CA LEU A 64 -0.16 4.79 -5.98
C LEU A 64 0.82 5.76 -5.34
N GLN A 65 1.62 5.28 -4.38
CA GLN A 65 2.55 6.11 -3.64
C GLN A 65 3.97 6.04 -4.23
N PRO A 66 4.78 7.09 -4.09
CA PRO A 66 6.15 7.14 -4.62
C PRO A 66 7.14 6.37 -3.74
N VAL A 67 6.87 5.06 -3.54
CA VAL A 67 7.61 4.20 -2.60
C VAL A 67 9.10 4.14 -2.95
N VAL A 68 9.43 3.97 -4.23
CA VAL A 68 10.82 3.79 -4.69
C VAL A 68 11.66 5.04 -4.40
N GLU A 69 11.10 6.22 -4.64
CA GLU A 69 11.76 7.49 -4.39
C GLU A 69 12.03 7.70 -2.89
N ILE A 70 11.01 7.45 -2.07
CA ILE A 70 11.12 7.56 -0.61
C ILE A 70 12.04 6.48 -0.04
N ALA A 71 12.00 5.25 -0.56
CA ALA A 71 12.89 4.18 -0.15
C ALA A 71 14.36 4.53 -0.41
N LYS A 72 14.65 5.12 -1.57
CA LYS A 72 15.99 5.62 -1.87
C LYS A 72 16.44 6.68 -0.85
N ALA A 73 15.60 7.66 -0.57
CA ALA A 73 15.90 8.72 0.39
C ALA A 73 16.08 8.20 1.82
N CYS A 74 15.31 7.19 2.24
CA CYS A 74 15.45 6.51 3.52
C CYS A 74 16.79 5.78 3.61
N ARG A 75 17.16 5.03 2.57
CA ARG A 75 18.42 4.28 2.50
C ARG A 75 19.64 5.20 2.63
N GLU A 76 19.63 6.34 1.93
CA GLU A 76 20.70 7.34 2.00
C GLU A 76 20.90 7.90 3.42
N ARG A 77 19.86 7.83 4.26
CA ARG A 77 19.84 8.33 5.65
C ARG A 77 19.93 7.24 6.71
N GLY A 78 20.03 5.97 6.31
CA GLY A 78 20.02 4.83 7.23
C GLY A 78 18.71 4.65 8.00
N ILE A 79 17.58 5.06 7.40
CA ILE A 79 16.23 4.94 7.93
C ILE A 79 15.62 3.66 7.39
N VAL A 80 15.09 2.80 8.26
CA VAL A 80 14.35 1.60 7.85
C VAL A 80 13.03 2.00 7.22
N ILE A 81 12.70 1.40 6.07
CA ILE A 81 11.41 1.61 5.41
C ILE A 81 10.59 0.34 5.31
N HIS A 82 9.36 0.42 5.79
CA HIS A 82 8.30 -0.57 5.61
C HIS A 82 7.30 -0.08 4.56
N SER A 83 6.78 -0.99 3.75
CA SER A 83 5.65 -0.71 2.88
C SER A 83 4.54 -1.75 3.01
N ASP A 84 3.29 -1.29 3.17
CA ASP A 84 2.13 -2.14 3.02
C ASP A 84 1.77 -2.23 1.53
N ALA A 85 2.07 -3.38 0.91
CA ALA A 85 1.80 -3.66 -0.50
C ALA A 85 0.53 -4.48 -0.72
N THR A 86 -0.33 -4.59 0.29
CA THR A 86 -1.54 -5.42 0.27
C THR A 86 -2.47 -5.11 -0.90
N GLN A 87 -2.57 -3.85 -1.32
CA GLN A 87 -3.38 -3.45 -2.47
C GLN A 87 -2.59 -3.42 -3.79
N LEU A 88 -1.25 -3.39 -3.74
CA LEU A 88 -0.40 -3.39 -4.93
C LEU A 88 -0.22 -4.81 -5.50
N VAL A 89 0.07 -5.80 -4.65
CA VAL A 89 0.36 -7.19 -5.04
C VAL A 89 -0.76 -7.84 -5.87
N PRO A 90 -2.07 -7.56 -5.68
CA PRO A 90 -3.12 -8.10 -6.55
C PRO A 90 -2.96 -7.75 -8.05
N GLN A 91 -2.15 -6.75 -8.39
CA GLN A 91 -1.87 -6.37 -9.78
C GLN A 91 -0.87 -7.31 -10.46
N GLY A 92 -0.06 -8.01 -9.68
CA GLY A 92 0.92 -8.98 -10.15
C GLY A 92 2.11 -9.15 -9.22
N CYS A 93 2.89 -10.21 -9.45
CA CYS A 93 4.12 -10.47 -8.74
C CYS A 93 5.27 -9.66 -9.32
N PHE A 94 6.13 -9.16 -8.44
CA PHE A 94 7.35 -8.43 -8.75
C PHE A 94 8.48 -8.82 -7.78
N PRO A 95 9.75 -8.70 -8.17
CA PRO A 95 10.86 -8.87 -7.24
C PRO A 95 10.79 -7.82 -6.12
N PHE A 96 10.90 -8.26 -4.87
CA PHE A 96 10.83 -7.41 -3.69
C PHE A 96 11.81 -6.22 -3.76
N GLU A 97 13.01 -6.48 -4.27
CA GLU A 97 14.09 -5.49 -4.41
C GLU A 97 13.73 -4.31 -5.31
N ARG A 98 12.73 -4.48 -6.19
CA ARG A 98 12.28 -3.41 -7.10
C ARG A 98 11.68 -2.21 -6.37
N LEU A 99 11.05 -2.42 -5.21
CA LEU A 99 10.56 -1.31 -4.39
C LEU A 99 11.65 -0.65 -3.57
N GLY A 100 12.76 -1.36 -3.30
CA GLY A 100 13.87 -0.85 -2.53
C GLY A 100 13.57 -0.67 -1.04
N VAL A 101 12.48 -1.26 -0.53
CA VAL A 101 12.09 -1.21 0.87
C VAL A 101 12.79 -2.30 1.69
N ASP A 102 12.86 -2.11 3.01
CA ASP A 102 13.47 -3.05 3.95
C ASP A 102 12.47 -4.10 4.44
N LEU A 103 11.20 -3.72 4.53
CA LEU A 103 10.09 -4.53 5.02
C LEU A 103 8.89 -4.36 4.09
N LEU A 104 8.22 -5.46 3.77
CA LEU A 104 7.01 -5.45 2.95
C LEU A 104 5.95 -6.35 3.55
N THR A 105 4.73 -5.83 3.73
CA THR A 105 3.59 -6.64 4.19
C THR A 105 2.56 -6.83 3.09
N LEU A 106 1.89 -7.98 3.13
CA LEU A 106 0.76 -8.29 2.27
C LEU A 106 -0.21 -9.26 2.94
N SER A 107 -1.45 -9.30 2.46
CA SER A 107 -2.52 -10.18 2.95
C SER A 107 -3.06 -11.06 1.82
N ALA A 108 -3.06 -12.37 2.02
CA ALA A 108 -3.41 -13.35 1.00
C ALA A 108 -4.80 -13.15 0.38
N HIS A 109 -5.80 -12.79 1.20
CA HIS A 109 -7.18 -12.64 0.75
C HIS A 109 -7.39 -11.50 -0.28
N LYS A 110 -6.43 -10.60 -0.46
CA LYS A 110 -6.50 -9.51 -1.44
C LYS A 110 -6.11 -9.98 -2.85
N PHE A 111 -5.36 -11.07 -2.97
CA PHE A 111 -4.98 -11.69 -4.24
C PHE A 111 -5.52 -13.12 -4.41
N ARG A 112 -6.75 -13.36 -3.94
CA ARG A 112 -7.50 -14.63 -4.05
C ARG A 112 -6.91 -15.79 -3.23
N GLY A 113 -5.99 -15.53 -2.32
CA GLY A 113 -5.50 -16.49 -1.35
C GLY A 113 -6.46 -16.64 -0.17
N PRO A 114 -6.18 -17.56 0.76
CA PRO A 114 -7.04 -17.82 1.91
C PRO A 114 -7.05 -16.65 2.90
N ARG A 115 -8.16 -16.51 3.63
CA ARG A 115 -8.24 -15.59 4.77
C ARG A 115 -7.45 -16.13 5.95
N GLY A 116 -6.94 -15.25 6.81
CA GLY A 116 -6.25 -15.62 8.05
C GLY A 116 -4.73 -15.81 7.90
N VAL A 117 -4.17 -15.55 6.73
CA VAL A 117 -2.72 -15.59 6.48
C VAL A 117 -2.26 -14.34 5.75
N GLY A 118 -1.09 -13.88 6.12
CA GLY A 118 -0.37 -12.77 5.49
C GLY A 118 1.13 -13.03 5.52
N LEU A 119 1.90 -12.16 4.92
CA LEU A 119 3.33 -12.28 4.79
C LEU A 119 4.01 -10.97 5.18
N LEU A 120 5.12 -11.08 5.92
CA LEU A 120 6.11 -10.02 6.10
C LEU A 120 7.40 -10.46 5.44
N ILE A 121 7.81 -9.77 4.38
CA ILE A 121 9.11 -9.93 3.76
C ILE A 121 10.08 -8.97 4.44
N ARG A 122 11.27 -9.45 4.75
CA ARG A 122 12.33 -8.69 5.41
C ARG A 122 13.63 -8.79 4.60
N ALA A 123 14.22 -7.65 4.30
CA ALA A 123 15.54 -7.60 3.70
C ALA A 123 16.60 -8.16 4.66
N PRO A 124 17.67 -8.79 4.15
CA PRO A 124 18.77 -9.29 4.99
C PRO A 124 19.36 -8.18 5.86
N GLY A 125 19.65 -8.50 7.12
CA GLY A 125 20.29 -7.56 8.07
C GLY A 125 19.34 -6.59 8.77
N VAL A 126 18.09 -6.47 8.39
CA VAL A 126 17.11 -5.63 9.10
C VAL A 126 16.77 -6.28 10.44
N PRO A 127 16.98 -5.60 11.59
CA PRO A 127 16.65 -6.17 12.89
C PRO A 127 15.13 -6.27 13.06
N LEU A 128 14.68 -7.42 13.54
CA LEU A 128 13.27 -7.66 13.86
C LEU A 128 13.21 -8.44 15.18
N SER A 129 12.42 -7.92 16.12
CA SER A 129 12.18 -8.60 17.40
C SER A 129 10.79 -9.21 17.40
N PRO A 130 10.63 -10.46 17.86
CA PRO A 130 9.32 -11.09 17.96
C PRO A 130 8.44 -10.36 18.98
N LEU A 131 7.18 -10.10 18.63
CA LEU A 131 6.19 -9.57 19.57
C LEU A 131 5.63 -10.65 20.50
N GLN A 132 5.76 -11.91 20.12
CA GLN A 132 5.18 -13.04 20.83
C GLN A 132 6.24 -14.14 20.99
N GLY A 133 6.54 -14.51 22.21
CA GLY A 133 7.42 -15.63 22.52
C GLY A 133 6.73 -16.97 22.28
N GLY A 134 7.52 -18.05 22.13
CA GLY A 134 7.01 -19.43 21.94
C GLY A 134 8.03 -20.39 21.35
N GLY A 135 7.58 -21.33 20.52
CA GLY A 135 8.31 -22.52 20.06
C GLY A 135 9.36 -22.32 18.97
N GLY A 136 9.76 -21.10 18.62
CA GLY A 136 10.85 -20.85 17.67
C GLY A 136 10.46 -20.92 16.19
N GLN A 137 9.18 -21.03 15.85
CA GLN A 137 8.68 -21.02 14.48
C GLN A 137 9.07 -19.71 13.76
N GLU A 138 9.13 -19.74 12.43
CA GLU A 138 9.55 -18.61 11.60
C GLU A 138 10.92 -18.04 12.05
N HIS A 139 11.89 -18.93 12.32
CA HIS A 139 13.21 -18.57 12.83
C HIS A 139 13.19 -17.78 14.17
N GLY A 140 12.18 -18.04 15.01
CA GLY A 140 11.97 -17.35 16.28
C GLY A 140 11.30 -15.98 16.15
N LEU A 141 10.92 -15.56 14.98
CA LEU A 141 10.32 -14.24 14.73
C LEU A 141 8.79 -14.22 14.90
N ARG A 142 8.14 -15.36 14.71
CA ARG A 142 6.71 -15.48 14.86
C ARG A 142 6.34 -16.86 15.39
N SER A 143 6.02 -16.94 16.67
CA SER A 143 5.67 -18.19 17.36
C SER A 143 4.27 -18.66 17.02
N GLY A 144 4.05 -19.96 17.20
CA GLY A 144 2.80 -20.67 16.91
C GLY A 144 2.97 -21.65 15.74
N THR A 145 2.31 -22.81 15.83
CA THR A 145 2.35 -23.82 14.78
C THR A 145 1.93 -23.22 13.45
N GLU A 146 2.74 -23.42 12.43
CA GLU A 146 2.52 -22.84 11.10
C GLU A 146 1.23 -23.38 10.48
N PRO A 147 0.34 -22.52 9.97
CA PRO A 147 -0.88 -22.92 9.31
C PRO A 147 -0.57 -23.36 7.85
N VAL A 148 0.08 -24.51 7.70
CA VAL A 148 0.65 -24.99 6.42
C VAL A 148 -0.34 -24.95 5.26
N ALA A 149 -1.60 -25.33 5.50
CA ALA A 149 -2.64 -25.30 4.45
C ALA A 149 -2.91 -23.87 3.95
N LEU A 150 -2.93 -22.88 4.85
CA LEU A 150 -3.14 -21.48 4.47
C LEU A 150 -1.91 -20.90 3.76
N VAL A 151 -0.71 -21.25 4.24
CA VAL A 151 0.55 -20.82 3.61
C VAL A 151 0.67 -21.39 2.20
N SER A 152 0.37 -22.69 2.02
CA SER A 152 0.36 -23.32 0.71
C SER A 152 -0.66 -22.67 -0.24
N GLY A 153 -1.89 -22.42 0.24
CA GLY A 153 -2.90 -21.71 -0.56
C GLY A 153 -2.50 -20.26 -0.92
N MET A 154 -1.79 -19.57 -0.02
CA MET A 154 -1.22 -18.25 -0.32
C MET A 154 -0.13 -18.33 -1.40
N ALA A 155 0.76 -19.32 -1.33
CA ALA A 155 1.82 -19.52 -2.33
C ALA A 155 1.24 -19.81 -3.72
N GLU A 156 0.25 -20.70 -3.83
CA GLU A 156 -0.46 -20.97 -5.07
C GLU A 156 -1.12 -19.72 -5.66
N ALA A 157 -1.76 -18.91 -4.81
CA ALA A 157 -2.40 -17.67 -5.22
C ALA A 157 -1.37 -16.63 -5.75
N LEU A 158 -0.20 -16.55 -5.11
CA LEU A 158 0.90 -15.68 -5.58
C LEU A 158 1.46 -16.16 -6.93
N MET A 159 1.69 -17.47 -7.10
CA MET A 159 2.19 -18.04 -8.35
C MET A 159 1.22 -17.86 -9.52
N ALA A 160 -0.08 -17.76 -9.25
CA ALA A 160 -1.11 -17.51 -10.26
C ALA A 160 -1.19 -16.03 -10.72
N LEU A 161 -0.50 -15.10 -10.04
CA LEU A 161 -0.49 -13.71 -10.43
C LEU A 161 0.42 -13.49 -11.67
N PRO A 162 0.07 -12.54 -12.56
CA PRO A 162 0.94 -12.17 -13.67
C PRO A 162 2.21 -11.49 -13.15
N CYS A 163 3.26 -11.47 -13.98
CA CYS A 163 4.42 -10.62 -13.72
C CYS A 163 4.03 -9.15 -13.86
N PHE A 164 4.52 -8.32 -12.93
CA PHE A 164 4.25 -6.90 -12.86
C PHE A 164 5.51 -6.13 -12.49
N ASP A 165 5.71 -4.94 -13.05
CA ASP A 165 6.78 -4.04 -12.62
C ASP A 165 6.19 -2.83 -11.89
N PRO A 166 6.35 -2.71 -10.57
CA PRO A 166 5.79 -1.63 -9.78
C PRO A 166 6.50 -0.28 -9.98
N VAL A 167 7.66 -0.29 -10.64
CA VAL A 167 8.51 0.90 -10.83
C VAL A 167 8.18 1.63 -12.12
N ILE A 168 7.60 0.93 -13.10
CA ILE A 168 7.22 1.55 -14.38
C ILE A 168 5.92 2.32 -14.19
N GLN A 169 6.05 3.60 -13.85
CA GLN A 169 4.96 4.57 -13.77
C GLN A 169 5.42 5.91 -14.38
N PRO A 170 4.59 6.52 -15.21
CA PRO A 170 3.29 6.05 -15.70
C PRO A 170 3.42 4.81 -16.60
N VAL A 171 2.39 3.96 -16.63
CA VAL A 171 2.36 2.79 -17.53
C VAL A 171 2.43 3.29 -18.97
N PRO A 172 3.39 2.82 -19.78
CA PRO A 172 3.55 3.30 -21.14
C PRO A 172 2.26 3.16 -21.96
N PRO A 173 1.95 4.10 -22.86
CA PRO A 173 0.84 3.96 -23.80
C PRO A 173 0.94 2.62 -24.55
N GLY A 174 -0.14 1.84 -24.55
CA GLY A 174 -0.17 0.52 -25.17
C GLY A 174 0.10 -0.68 -24.23
N CYS A 175 0.64 -0.48 -23.04
CA CYS A 175 0.82 -1.53 -22.01
C CYS A 175 -0.41 -1.68 -21.08
N SER A 176 -1.60 -1.37 -21.55
CA SER A 176 -2.81 -1.46 -20.73
C SER A 176 -3.28 -2.90 -20.57
N THR A 177 -3.38 -3.36 -19.33
CA THR A 177 -4.05 -4.63 -19.01
C THR A 177 -5.53 -4.58 -19.41
N PRO A 178 -6.18 -5.73 -19.67
CA PRO A 178 -7.61 -5.74 -19.98
C PRO A 178 -8.46 -5.00 -18.94
N ILE A 179 -8.15 -5.18 -17.65
CA ILE A 179 -8.89 -4.52 -16.56
C ILE A 179 -8.74 -2.99 -16.60
N ARG A 180 -7.55 -2.49 -16.96
CA ARG A 180 -7.31 -1.05 -17.08
C ARG A 180 -8.14 -0.47 -18.22
N ARG A 181 -8.18 -1.12 -19.39
CA ARG A 181 -9.01 -0.67 -20.52
C ARG A 181 -10.50 -0.64 -20.17
N GLN A 182 -10.99 -1.68 -19.50
CA GLN A 182 -12.38 -1.73 -19.04
C GLN A 182 -12.69 -0.60 -18.04
N ARG A 183 -11.78 -0.37 -17.08
CA ARG A 183 -11.88 0.74 -16.13
C ARG A 183 -11.96 2.08 -16.83
N ASP A 184 -11.08 2.33 -17.80
CA ASP A 184 -11.00 3.61 -18.51
C ASP A 184 -12.26 3.86 -19.33
N GLN A 185 -12.76 2.85 -20.07
CA GLN A 185 -14.02 2.92 -20.82
C GLN A 185 -15.24 3.14 -19.93
N LEU A 186 -15.29 2.48 -18.77
CA LEU A 186 -16.38 2.67 -17.81
C LEU A 186 -16.35 4.11 -17.25
N LEU A 187 -15.17 4.56 -16.87
CA LEU A 187 -15.00 5.88 -16.28
C LEU A 187 -15.33 7.00 -17.27
N GLU A 188 -14.93 6.87 -18.54
CA GLU A 188 -15.29 7.81 -19.60
C GLU A 188 -16.81 8.01 -19.67
N ARG A 189 -17.58 6.92 -19.68
CA ARG A 189 -19.05 6.98 -19.68
C ARG A 189 -19.63 7.54 -18.38
N LEU A 190 -19.06 7.18 -17.24
CA LEU A 190 -19.55 7.69 -15.95
C LEU A 190 -19.33 9.20 -15.82
N LEU A 191 -18.23 9.73 -16.33
CA LEU A 191 -17.94 11.16 -16.28
C LEU A 191 -18.75 12.01 -17.28
N GLU A 192 -19.53 11.39 -18.18
CA GLU A 192 -20.56 12.11 -18.95
C GLU A 192 -21.73 12.58 -18.05
N LEU A 193 -21.88 11.98 -16.87
CA LEU A 193 -22.89 12.38 -15.91
C LEU A 193 -22.36 13.54 -15.05
N PRO A 194 -23.01 14.73 -15.09
CA PRO A 194 -22.49 15.92 -14.42
C PRO A 194 -22.45 15.82 -12.90
N GLN A 195 -23.16 14.85 -12.32
CA GLN A 195 -23.17 14.58 -10.88
C GLN A 195 -22.00 13.74 -10.41
N LEU A 196 -21.16 13.22 -11.32
CA LEU A 196 -20.03 12.36 -10.97
C LEU A 196 -18.71 13.08 -11.15
N GLN A 197 -17.87 12.98 -10.12
CA GLN A 197 -16.53 13.53 -10.10
C GLN A 197 -15.50 12.45 -9.71
N LEU A 198 -14.41 12.35 -10.47
CA LEU A 198 -13.34 11.41 -10.12
C LEU A 198 -12.60 11.88 -8.86
N CYS A 199 -12.53 10.99 -7.85
CA CYS A 199 -11.72 11.18 -6.65
C CYS A 199 -10.35 10.53 -6.79
N GLY A 200 -9.33 11.12 -6.15
CA GLY A 200 -7.97 10.61 -6.16
C GLY A 200 -7.17 11.01 -7.41
N PRO A 201 -6.05 10.32 -7.70
CA PRO A 201 -5.13 10.71 -8.75
C PRO A 201 -5.63 10.41 -10.16
N ALA A 202 -4.94 10.93 -11.17
CA ALA A 202 -5.17 10.61 -12.57
C ALA A 202 -5.05 9.10 -12.86
N LEU A 203 -5.55 8.68 -14.03
CA LEU A 203 -5.69 7.25 -14.37
C LEU A 203 -4.39 6.47 -14.42
N ASP A 204 -3.28 7.13 -14.74
CA ASP A 204 -1.93 6.56 -14.80
C ASP A 204 -1.26 6.44 -13.42
N GLN A 205 -1.75 7.18 -12.42
CA GLN A 205 -1.22 7.21 -11.05
C GLN A 205 -2.11 6.46 -10.06
N ARG A 206 -3.03 5.61 -10.56
CA ARG A 206 -3.90 4.80 -9.73
C ARG A 206 -3.89 3.33 -10.10
N LEU A 207 -4.30 2.51 -9.15
CA LEU A 207 -4.52 1.08 -9.36
C LEU A 207 -5.37 0.82 -10.62
N PRO A 208 -4.98 -0.13 -11.48
CA PRO A 208 -5.59 -0.31 -12.79
C PRO A 208 -7.08 -0.69 -12.76
N HIS A 209 -7.57 -1.29 -11.69
CA HIS A 209 -8.98 -1.69 -11.53
C HIS A 209 -9.83 -0.65 -10.78
N HIS A 210 -9.21 0.43 -10.29
CA HIS A 210 -9.84 1.26 -9.26
C HIS A 210 -10.58 2.47 -9.85
N ILE A 211 -11.84 2.67 -9.44
CA ILE A 211 -12.65 3.87 -9.66
C ILE A 211 -13.17 4.33 -8.28
N ALA A 212 -12.92 5.57 -7.95
CA ALA A 212 -13.54 6.25 -6.82
C ALA A 212 -14.22 7.51 -7.33
N LEU A 213 -15.49 7.67 -7.01
CA LEU A 213 -16.30 8.79 -7.49
C LEU A 213 -16.95 9.51 -6.31
N LEU A 214 -16.95 10.83 -6.37
CA LEU A 214 -17.85 11.65 -5.62
C LEU A 214 -19.15 11.77 -6.41
N VAL A 215 -20.27 11.46 -5.77
CA VAL A 215 -21.60 11.66 -6.34
C VAL A 215 -22.24 12.88 -5.69
N THR A 216 -22.81 13.77 -6.48
CA THR A 216 -23.50 14.96 -6.00
C THR A 216 -24.97 14.94 -6.40
N THR A 217 -25.81 15.63 -5.64
CA THR A 217 -27.18 15.95 -6.06
C THR A 217 -27.16 16.91 -7.25
N VAL A 218 -28.33 17.12 -7.88
CA VAL A 218 -28.51 18.15 -8.95
C VAL A 218 -28.10 19.54 -8.46
N ASP A 219 -28.30 19.82 -7.17
CA ASP A 219 -27.93 21.09 -6.53
C ASP A 219 -26.46 21.14 -6.08
N GLY A 220 -25.64 20.11 -6.40
CA GLY A 220 -24.22 20.07 -6.16
C GLY A 220 -23.79 19.62 -4.74
N HIS A 221 -24.70 19.14 -3.89
CA HIS A 221 -24.38 18.63 -2.57
C HIS A 221 -23.85 17.18 -2.63
N PRO A 222 -22.75 16.82 -1.93
CA PRO A 222 -22.26 15.45 -1.88
C PRO A 222 -23.32 14.48 -1.35
N LEU A 223 -23.50 13.35 -2.04
CA LEU A 223 -24.34 12.24 -1.58
C LEU A 223 -23.47 11.22 -0.84
N PRO A 224 -23.74 10.91 0.44
CA PRO A 224 -23.11 9.81 1.14
C PRO A 224 -23.39 8.47 0.45
N GLY A 225 -22.39 7.59 0.33
CA GLY A 225 -22.53 6.28 -0.32
C GLY A 225 -23.64 5.38 0.27
N ARG A 226 -24.06 5.63 1.50
CA ARG A 226 -25.21 4.95 2.14
C ARG A 226 -26.58 5.41 1.62
N GLU A 227 -26.65 6.49 0.85
CA GLU A 227 -27.85 7.05 0.28
C GLU A 227 -27.98 6.77 -1.25
N LEU A 228 -26.97 6.04 -1.79
CA LEU A 228 -26.93 5.54 -3.15
C LEU A 228 -27.49 4.11 -3.21
#